data_cb62fc9025f00c045f82c1e82930e8b7
#
_entry.id   cb62fc9025f00c045f82c1e82930e8b7
#
_cell.length_a   1.000
_cell.length_b   1.000
_cell.length_c   1.000
_cell.angle_alpha   90.00
_cell.angle_beta   90.00
_cell.angle_gamma   90.00
#
_symmetry.space_group_name_H-M   'P 1'
#
loop_
_entity.id
_entity.type
_entity.pdbx_description
1 polymer ?
#
loop_
_entity_poly.entity_id
_entity_poly.type
_entity_poly.pdbx_seq_one_letter_code
_entity_poly.pdbx_strand_id
1 'polypeptide(L)'
;MEKPTIILATSNGVGMGHLARASAIALALKEYANPIIVSMAGGIAEIPEFMGIRCEYIPGRDRMWMSREKWDEYLRDRLLALVDETGARVMSFDGVVPYPGVIAAKVSHPKLALVWVRRGLWQKKPQRFVLGLQS
;
A
#
# COMPACT_ATOMS: atom_id res chain seq x y z
N MET A 1 19.18 9.95 -15.31
CA MET A 1 18.66 10.14 -13.94
C MET A 1 17.68 9.01 -13.61
N GLU A 2 17.92 8.33 -12.53
CA GLU A 2 17.05 7.24 -12.13
C GLU A 2 15.69 7.76 -11.69
N LYS A 3 14.64 7.03 -12.08
CA LYS A 3 13.30 7.35 -11.65
C LYS A 3 13.10 6.95 -10.19
N PRO A 4 12.40 7.77 -9.40
CA PRO A 4 12.13 7.40 -8.02
C PRO A 4 11.18 6.19 -7.94
N THR A 5 11.37 5.38 -6.93
CA THR A 5 10.48 4.25 -6.67
C THR A 5 9.32 4.70 -5.76
N ILE A 6 8.12 4.33 -6.15
CA ILE A 6 6.90 4.63 -5.40
C ILE A 6 6.19 3.31 -5.10
N ILE A 7 5.90 3.08 -3.83
CA ILE A 7 5.17 1.88 -3.40
C ILE A 7 3.68 2.20 -3.32
N LEU A 8 2.88 1.41 -4.00
CA LEU A 8 1.42 1.54 -4.02
C LEU A 8 0.83 0.35 -3.27
N ALA A 9 0.57 0.53 -1.98
CA ALA A 9 0.01 -0.53 -1.14
C ALA A 9 -1.53 -0.47 -1.16
N THR A 10 -2.16 -1.63 -1.19
CA THR A 10 -3.62 -1.74 -1.18
C THR A 10 -4.08 -2.54 0.04
N SER A 11 -5.28 -2.23 0.53
CA SER A 11 -5.86 -2.98 1.62
C SER A 11 -6.35 -4.35 1.15
N ASN A 12 -6.64 -5.22 2.13
CA ASN A 12 -7.25 -6.52 1.88
C ASN A 12 -8.76 -6.36 1.70
N GLY A 13 -9.16 -5.58 0.69
CA GLY A 13 -10.57 -5.36 0.40
C GLY A 13 -11.19 -6.52 -0.36
N VAL A 14 -12.51 -6.62 -0.29
CA VAL A 14 -13.27 -7.58 -1.08
C VAL A 14 -13.37 -7.05 -2.51
N GLY A 15 -12.94 -7.86 -3.47
CA GLY A 15 -13.00 -7.50 -4.87
C GLY A 15 -11.71 -6.89 -5.41
N MET A 16 -11.74 -6.47 -6.65
CA MET A 16 -10.54 -6.02 -7.38
C MET A 16 -10.40 -4.48 -7.46
N GLY A 17 -11.29 -3.73 -6.82
CA GLY A 17 -11.32 -2.27 -6.96
C GLY A 17 -10.01 -1.59 -6.56
N HIS A 18 -9.43 -1.99 -5.43
CA HIS A 18 -8.18 -1.41 -4.95
C HIS A 18 -7.01 -1.73 -5.89
N LEU A 19 -6.95 -2.97 -6.36
CA LEU A 19 -5.88 -3.39 -7.26
C LEU A 19 -6.03 -2.72 -8.63
N ALA A 20 -7.24 -2.61 -9.14
CA ALA A 20 -7.50 -1.93 -10.42
C ALA A 20 -7.08 -0.46 -10.35
N ARG A 21 -7.41 0.23 -9.25
CA ARG A 21 -7.02 1.62 -9.05
C ARG A 21 -5.51 1.77 -8.93
N ALA A 22 -4.86 0.89 -8.15
CA ALA A 22 -3.41 0.89 -8.02
C ALA A 22 -2.73 0.65 -9.37
N SER A 23 -3.26 -0.27 -10.16
CA SER A 23 -2.73 -0.56 -11.50
C SER A 23 -2.86 0.63 -12.43
N ALA A 24 -4.00 1.32 -12.41
CA ALA A 24 -4.22 2.51 -13.21
C ALA A 24 -3.24 3.63 -12.82
N ILE A 25 -3.05 3.84 -11.51
CA ILE A 25 -2.09 4.83 -11.02
C ILE A 25 -0.67 4.46 -11.43
N ALA A 26 -0.30 3.19 -11.30
CA ALA A 26 1.02 2.71 -11.66
C ALA A 26 1.31 2.93 -13.15
N LEU A 27 0.34 2.63 -14.01
CA LEU A 27 0.49 2.87 -15.45
C LEU A 27 0.70 4.35 -15.75
N ALA A 28 -0.04 5.23 -15.08
CA ALA A 28 0.10 6.67 -15.26
C ALA A 28 1.46 7.18 -14.76
N LEU A 29 2.00 6.57 -13.71
CA LEU A 29 3.29 6.97 -13.13
C LEU A 29 4.51 6.37 -13.82
N LYS A 30 4.31 5.34 -14.62
CA LYS A 30 5.42 4.53 -15.16
C LYS A 30 6.44 5.35 -15.95
N GLU A 31 6.01 6.43 -16.57
CA GLU A 31 6.89 7.32 -17.31
C GLU A 31 7.82 8.11 -16.38
N TYR A 32 7.37 8.43 -15.18
CA TYR A 32 8.05 9.33 -14.24
C TYR A 32 8.67 8.63 -13.05
N ALA A 33 8.22 7.41 -12.75
CA ALA A 33 8.62 6.69 -11.54
C ALA A 33 8.68 5.19 -11.82
N ASN A 34 9.22 4.46 -10.85
CA ASN A 34 9.19 3.01 -10.83
C ASN A 34 8.12 2.58 -9.81
N PRO A 35 6.88 2.34 -10.24
CA PRO A 35 5.83 1.93 -9.33
C PRO A 35 5.96 0.47 -8.95
N ILE A 36 5.71 0.17 -7.68
CA ILE A 36 5.64 -1.19 -7.16
C ILE A 36 4.30 -1.32 -6.45
N ILE A 37 3.49 -2.29 -6.87
CA ILE A 37 2.21 -2.55 -6.21
C ILE A 37 2.44 -3.58 -5.11
N VAL A 38 1.94 -3.28 -3.91
CA VAL A 38 1.88 -4.25 -2.81
C VAL A 38 0.42 -4.61 -2.61
N SER A 39 0.08 -5.85 -2.92
CA SER A 39 -1.30 -6.34 -2.86
C SER A 39 -1.44 -7.41 -1.78
N MET A 40 -2.56 -7.38 -1.08
CA MET A 40 -2.94 -8.43 -0.13
C MET A 40 -3.92 -9.41 -0.75
N ALA A 41 -4.33 -9.17 -1.99
CA ALA A 41 -5.26 -10.05 -2.71
C ALA A 41 -4.47 -11.07 -3.50
N GLY A 42 -4.45 -12.30 -3.00
CA GLY A 42 -3.76 -13.39 -3.69
C GLY A 42 -4.44 -13.75 -5.00
N GLY A 43 -3.66 -14.21 -5.96
CA GLY A 43 -4.17 -14.70 -7.23
C GLY A 43 -4.42 -13.64 -8.29
N ILE A 44 -4.30 -12.36 -7.95
CA ILE A 44 -4.55 -11.27 -8.91
C ILE A 44 -3.28 -10.47 -9.22
N ALA A 45 -2.17 -10.85 -8.64
CA ALA A 45 -0.88 -10.18 -8.89
C ALA A 45 -0.42 -10.30 -10.35
N GLU A 46 -0.96 -11.26 -11.07
CA GLU A 46 -0.61 -11.49 -12.47
C GLU A 46 -1.01 -10.32 -13.38
N ILE A 47 -2.08 -9.59 -13.02
CA ILE A 47 -2.56 -8.49 -13.85
C ILE A 47 -1.52 -7.35 -13.93
N PRO A 48 -0.97 -6.84 -12.82
CA PRO A 48 0.09 -5.84 -12.89
C PRO A 48 1.36 -6.35 -13.59
N GLU A 49 1.73 -7.60 -13.35
CA GLU A 49 2.91 -8.19 -14.00
C GLU A 49 2.72 -8.24 -15.51
N PHE A 50 1.53 -8.59 -15.97
CA PHE A 50 1.21 -8.60 -17.39
C PHE A 50 1.37 -7.22 -18.02
N MET A 51 1.15 -6.16 -17.25
CA MET A 51 1.35 -4.78 -17.69
C MET A 51 2.77 -4.28 -17.52
N GLY A 52 3.70 -5.15 -17.09
CA GLY A 52 5.09 -4.77 -16.86
C GLY A 52 5.29 -4.00 -15.56
N ILE A 53 4.43 -4.18 -14.58
CA ILE A 53 4.53 -3.52 -13.28
C ILE A 53 4.86 -4.55 -12.21
N ARG A 54 5.90 -4.29 -11.43
CA ARG A 54 6.27 -5.15 -10.32
C ARG A 54 5.15 -5.18 -9.28
N CYS A 55 4.75 -6.37 -8.86
CA CYS A 55 3.74 -6.57 -7.84
C CYS A 55 4.25 -7.52 -6.78
N GLU A 56 4.17 -7.10 -5.51
CA GLU A 56 4.53 -7.91 -4.36
C GLU A 56 3.26 -8.30 -3.62
N TYR A 57 3.19 -9.55 -3.21
CA TYR A 57 2.05 -10.08 -2.46
C TYR A 57 2.39 -10.18 -0.99
N ILE A 58 1.58 -9.56 -0.14
CA ILE A 58 1.66 -9.73 1.31
C ILE A 58 0.33 -10.30 1.76
N PRO A 59 0.30 -11.53 2.32
CA PRO A 59 -0.95 -12.14 2.76
C PRO A 59 -1.67 -11.28 3.79
N GLY A 60 -2.99 -11.16 3.66
CA GLY A 60 -3.81 -10.47 4.64
C GLY A 60 -3.85 -11.24 5.96
N ARG A 61 -4.22 -10.55 7.02
CA ARG A 61 -4.25 -11.11 8.37
C ARG A 61 -5.11 -12.38 8.48
N ASP A 62 -6.23 -12.40 7.80
CA ASP A 62 -7.16 -13.53 7.82
C ASP A 62 -6.63 -14.78 7.12
N ARG A 63 -5.52 -14.67 6.41
CA ARG A 63 -4.85 -15.80 5.76
C ARG A 63 -3.62 -16.27 6.52
N MET A 64 -3.30 -15.61 7.63
CA MET A 64 -2.14 -15.92 8.44
C MET A 64 -2.60 -16.35 9.83
N TRP A 65 -1.94 -17.37 10.38
CA TRP A 65 -2.27 -17.87 11.73
C TRP A 65 -1.48 -17.10 12.78
N MET A 66 -1.66 -15.81 12.82
CA MET A 66 -0.97 -14.98 13.79
C MET A 66 -1.92 -13.93 14.34
N SER A 67 -1.57 -13.40 15.51
CA SER A 67 -2.34 -12.33 16.13
C SER A 67 -2.27 -11.08 15.26
N ARG A 68 -3.21 -10.14 15.53
CA ARG A 68 -3.21 -8.86 14.82
C ARG A 68 -1.88 -8.12 14.99
N GLU A 69 -1.35 -8.12 16.21
CA GLU A 69 -0.11 -7.42 16.52
C GLU A 69 1.07 -8.02 15.76
N LYS A 70 1.16 -9.33 15.70
CA LYS A 70 2.23 -9.99 14.95
C LYS A 70 2.08 -9.79 13.46
N TRP A 71 0.86 -9.79 12.95
CA TRP A 71 0.64 -9.52 11.53
C TRP A 71 1.06 -8.10 11.18
N ASP A 72 0.73 -7.12 12.02
CA ASP A 72 1.15 -5.74 11.79
C ASP A 72 2.66 -5.58 11.83
N GLU A 73 3.36 -6.32 12.71
CA GLU A 73 4.82 -6.35 12.72
C GLU A 73 5.37 -6.95 11.43
N TYR A 74 4.77 -8.03 10.97
CA TYR A 74 5.15 -8.69 9.72
C TYR A 74 4.94 -7.74 8.53
N LEU A 75 3.80 -7.06 8.48
CA LEU A 75 3.50 -6.09 7.43
C LEU A 75 4.53 -4.94 7.45
N ARG A 76 4.78 -4.39 8.63
CA ARG A 76 5.81 -3.35 8.79
C ARG A 76 7.15 -3.81 8.26
N ASP A 77 7.59 -5.00 8.66
CA ASP A 77 8.91 -5.51 8.28
C ASP A 77 9.00 -5.77 6.78
N ARG A 78 7.94 -6.29 6.17
CA ARG A 78 7.90 -6.50 4.73
C ARG A 78 7.97 -5.18 3.96
N LEU A 79 7.24 -4.16 4.42
CA LEU A 79 7.26 -2.84 3.79
C LEU A 79 8.62 -2.17 3.96
N LEU A 80 9.21 -2.26 5.15
CA LEU A 80 10.55 -1.68 5.39
C LEU A 80 11.61 -2.37 4.55
N ALA A 81 11.55 -3.70 4.41
CA ALA A 81 12.46 -4.43 3.56
C ALA A 81 12.37 -3.96 2.10
N LEU A 82 11.14 -3.72 1.63
CA LEU A 82 10.92 -3.24 0.27
C LEU A 82 11.44 -1.82 0.10
N VAL A 83 11.23 -0.95 1.08
CA VAL A 83 11.78 0.41 1.07
C VAL A 83 13.30 0.37 1.02
N ASP A 84 13.92 -0.46 1.86
CA ASP A 84 15.38 -0.58 1.90
C ASP A 84 15.95 -1.13 0.59
N GLU A 85 15.29 -2.13 0.03
CA GLU A 85 15.72 -2.73 -1.24
C GLU A 85 15.67 -1.74 -2.40
N THR A 86 14.62 -0.92 -2.45
CA THR A 86 14.31 -0.09 -3.62
C THR A 86 14.70 1.38 -3.45
N GLY A 87 14.94 1.82 -2.23
CA GLY A 87 15.14 3.24 -1.96
C GLY A 87 13.89 4.08 -2.11
N ALA A 88 12.70 3.48 -2.00
CA ALA A 88 11.44 4.19 -2.17
C ALA A 88 11.32 5.36 -1.18
N ARG A 89 10.81 6.49 -1.67
CA ARG A 89 10.60 7.69 -0.86
C ARG A 89 9.13 7.98 -0.61
N VAL A 90 8.26 7.35 -1.39
CA VAL A 90 6.81 7.56 -1.27
C VAL A 90 6.13 6.19 -1.21
N MET A 91 5.21 6.07 -0.29
CA MET A 91 4.33 4.91 -0.19
C MET A 91 2.90 5.41 -0.07
N SER A 92 2.03 4.97 -0.96
CA SER A 92 0.60 5.24 -0.84
C SER A 92 -0.10 4.03 -0.25
N PHE A 93 -1.18 4.27 0.47
CA PHE A 93 -2.05 3.21 0.95
C PHE A 93 -3.47 3.49 0.49
N ASP A 94 -4.06 2.53 -0.21
CA ASP A 94 -5.44 2.60 -0.70
C ASP A 94 -6.31 1.70 0.16
N GLY A 95 -7.15 2.28 0.99
CA GLY A 95 -8.03 1.55 1.89
C GLY A 95 -8.84 2.49 2.76
N VAL A 96 -9.67 1.91 3.63
CA VAL A 96 -10.55 2.68 4.51
C VAL A 96 -9.74 3.41 5.57
N VAL A 97 -8.84 2.69 6.24
CA VAL A 97 -7.92 3.24 7.25
C VAL A 97 -6.59 2.50 7.10
N PRO A 98 -5.45 3.21 7.11
CA PRO A 98 -4.17 2.52 7.06
C PRO A 98 -3.99 1.57 8.23
N TYR A 99 -3.45 0.38 7.94
CA TYR A 99 -3.14 -0.58 8.98
C TYR A 99 -2.05 -0.05 9.91
N PRO A 100 -2.06 -0.43 11.20
CA PRO A 100 -0.98 -0.06 12.12
C PRO A 100 0.41 -0.40 11.60
N GLY A 101 0.56 -1.51 10.90
CA GLY A 101 1.85 -1.89 10.31
C GLY A 101 2.32 -0.91 9.23
N VAL A 102 1.41 -0.33 8.46
CA VAL A 102 1.74 0.70 7.46
C VAL A 102 2.23 1.96 8.16
N ILE A 103 1.52 2.39 9.19
CA ILE A 103 1.90 3.57 9.97
C ILE A 103 3.24 3.34 10.67
N ALA A 104 3.45 2.15 11.23
CA ALA A 104 4.69 1.79 11.89
C ALA A 104 5.88 1.83 10.92
N ALA A 105 5.69 1.41 9.68
CA ALA A 105 6.73 1.51 8.66
C ALA A 105 7.12 2.97 8.42
N LYS A 106 6.13 3.85 8.31
CA LYS A 106 6.39 5.29 8.16
C LYS A 106 7.13 5.86 9.36
N VAL A 107 6.72 5.50 10.57
CA VAL A 107 7.37 5.98 11.80
C VAL A 107 8.82 5.50 11.88
N SER A 108 9.08 4.26 11.46
CA SER A 108 10.43 3.68 11.46
C SER A 108 11.32 4.27 10.37
N HIS A 109 10.75 4.90 9.36
CA HIS A 109 11.50 5.48 8.25
C HIS A 109 11.00 6.91 8.00
N PRO A 110 11.46 7.89 8.80
CA PRO A 110 10.89 9.25 8.77
C PRO A 110 10.95 9.96 7.42
N LYS A 111 11.92 9.61 6.58
CA LYS A 111 12.05 10.22 5.25
C LYS A 111 11.03 9.69 4.24
N LEU A 112 10.38 8.57 4.55
CA LEU A 112 9.34 8.02 3.69
C LEU A 112 8.08 8.87 3.82
N ALA A 113 7.54 9.32 2.69
CA ALA A 113 6.25 10.02 2.68
C ALA A 113 5.13 8.98 2.56
N LEU A 114 4.15 9.07 3.44
CA LEU A 114 2.98 8.20 3.39
C LEU A 114 1.78 8.99 2.87
N VAL A 115 1.15 8.49 1.81
CA VAL A 115 -0.03 9.09 1.20
C VAL A 115 -1.20 8.14 1.37
N TRP A 116 -2.28 8.64 1.94
CA TRP A 116 -3.48 7.83 2.11
C TRP A 116 -4.46 8.15 0.99
N VAL A 117 -4.72 7.13 0.13
CA VAL A 117 -5.69 7.24 -0.95
C VAL A 117 -7.03 6.71 -0.43
N ARG A 118 -8.02 7.57 -0.40
CA ARG A 118 -9.34 7.19 0.08
C ARG A 118 -10.43 7.56 -0.93
N ARG A 119 -11.57 6.91 -0.80
CA ARG A 119 -12.69 7.15 -1.70
C ARG A 119 -13.25 8.56 -1.51
N GLY A 120 -13.67 9.20 -2.60
CA GLY A 120 -14.27 10.52 -2.55
C GLY A 120 -15.70 10.58 -2.00
N LEU A 121 -16.35 9.42 -1.84
CA LEU A 121 -17.75 9.35 -1.38
C LEU A 121 -17.83 8.90 0.08
N TRP A 122 -17.38 9.76 0.97
CA TRP A 122 -17.47 9.50 2.40
C TRP A 122 -18.70 10.15 2.98
N GLN A 123 -19.42 9.43 3.87
CA GLN A 123 -20.51 10.01 4.61
C GLN A 123 -19.99 10.92 5.71
N LYS A 124 -20.76 11.97 6.02
CA LYS A 124 -20.30 13.01 6.95
C LYS A 124 -19.99 12.52 8.36
N LYS A 125 -20.70 11.50 8.86
CA LYS A 125 -20.61 11.09 10.27
C LYS A 125 -19.34 10.30 10.64
N PRO A 126 -18.82 9.36 9.85
CA PRO A 126 -17.60 8.61 10.25
C PRO A 126 -16.32 9.38 10.06
N GLN A 127 -16.36 10.54 9.43
CA GLN A 127 -15.17 11.21 8.96
C GLN A 127 -14.31 11.85 10.04
N ARG A 128 -14.89 12.22 11.17
CA ARG A 128 -14.14 12.87 12.25
C ARG A 128 -12.98 12.00 12.77
N PHE A 129 -13.27 10.73 12.99
CA PHE A 129 -12.26 9.79 13.48
C PHE A 129 -11.19 9.54 12.45
N VAL A 130 -11.60 9.38 11.19
CA VAL A 130 -10.68 9.07 10.10
C VAL A 130 -9.81 10.28 9.75
N LEU A 131 -10.37 11.49 9.78
CA LEU A 131 -9.63 12.72 9.50
C LEU A 131 -8.50 12.97 10.50
N GLY A 132 -8.64 12.50 11.74
CA GLY A 132 -7.58 12.57 12.73
C GLY A 132 -6.31 11.84 12.33
N LEU A 133 -6.43 10.84 11.47
CA LEU A 133 -5.27 10.07 10.99
C LEU A 133 -4.55 10.74 9.82
N GLN A 134 -5.13 11.76 9.23
CA GLN A 134 -4.54 12.47 8.11
C GLN A 134 -3.58 13.58 8.52
N SER A 135 -3.74 14.05 9.70
CA SER A 135 -2.89 15.11 10.26
C SER A 135 -1.63 14.56 10.95
#